data_634c7696e5ea19b08078a9c8d77c74b1
#
_entry.id   634c7696e5ea19b08078a9c8d77c74b1
#
_cell.length_a   1.000
_cell.length_b   1.000
_cell.length_c   1.000
_cell.angle_alpha   90.00
_cell.angle_beta   90.00
_cell.angle_gamma   90.00
#
_symmetry.space_group_name_H-M   'P 1'
#
loop_
_entity.id
_entity.type
_entity.pdbx_description
1 polymer ?
#
loop_
_entity_poly.entity_id
_entity_poly.type
_entity_poly.pdbx_seq_one_letter_code
_entity_poly.pdbx_strand_id
1 'polypeptide(L)'
;MTTAAILAQLRRTEVQWTLVPAAAAAGLLFVPGFDVLSFYFCMPMALLLAMAAGSVTITAVFRGRAGGDTAAGLRRGLLHSALLGLPPLAVITAGHFINGPCDYAYGLVHFMAGPFLSTIIGSGVAASC
;
A
#
# COMPACT_ATOMS: atom_id res chain seq x y z
N MET A 1 -12.72 26.51 -7.69
CA MET A 1 -12.38 25.16 -8.18
C MET A 1 -13.68 24.40 -8.37
N THR A 2 -13.91 23.80 -9.54
CA THR A 2 -15.12 23.02 -9.80
C THR A 2 -15.02 21.64 -9.12
N THR A 3 -16.13 21.09 -8.67
CA THR A 3 -16.22 19.76 -8.03
C THR A 3 -15.55 18.67 -8.90
N ALA A 4 -15.66 18.78 -10.22
CA ALA A 4 -15.02 17.87 -11.19
C ALA A 4 -13.48 17.93 -11.10
N ALA A 5 -12.89 19.11 -10.95
CA ALA A 5 -11.44 19.26 -10.81
C ALA A 5 -10.92 18.63 -9.50
N ILE A 6 -11.66 18.78 -8.41
CA ILE A 6 -11.33 18.15 -7.13
C ILE A 6 -11.38 16.61 -7.24
N LEU A 7 -12.43 16.07 -7.86
CA LEU A 7 -12.58 14.63 -8.05
C LEU A 7 -11.48 14.04 -8.96
N ALA A 8 -11.09 14.75 -10.02
CA ALA A 8 -9.99 14.34 -10.89
C ALA A 8 -8.65 14.34 -10.15
N GLN A 9 -8.40 15.36 -9.31
CA GLN A 9 -7.19 15.42 -8.48
C GLN A 9 -7.13 14.28 -7.46
N LEU A 10 -8.24 14.00 -6.77
CA LEU A 10 -8.32 12.90 -5.82
C LEU A 10 -8.09 11.53 -6.48
N ARG A 11 -8.60 11.32 -7.70
CA ARG A 11 -8.34 10.09 -8.47
C ARG A 11 -6.86 9.94 -8.84
N ARG A 12 -6.19 11.03 -9.20
CA ARG A 12 -4.73 11.02 -9.41
C ARG A 12 -3.97 10.61 -8.15
N THR A 13 -4.37 11.12 -7.00
CA THR A 13 -3.75 10.79 -5.71
C THR A 13 -3.86 9.30 -5.38
N GLU A 14 -5.01 8.65 -5.61
CA GLU A 14 -5.16 7.21 -5.39
C GLU A 14 -4.20 6.39 -6.25
N VAL A 15 -4.09 6.73 -7.56
CA VAL A 15 -3.16 6.05 -8.47
C VAL A 15 -1.71 6.27 -8.02
N GLN A 16 -1.34 7.47 -7.62
CA GLN A 16 0.01 7.77 -7.13
C GLN A 16 0.35 6.92 -5.90
N TRP A 17 -0.55 6.85 -4.91
CA TRP A 17 -0.32 6.04 -3.71
C TRP A 17 -0.32 4.54 -3.97
N THR A 18 -0.84 4.07 -5.09
CA THR A 18 -0.71 2.67 -5.51
C THR A 18 0.65 2.41 -6.18
N LEU A 19 1.15 3.36 -6.95
CA LEU A 19 2.42 3.22 -7.68
C LEU A 19 3.65 3.44 -6.80
N VAL A 20 3.58 4.31 -5.79
CA VAL A 20 4.72 4.64 -4.92
C VAL A 20 5.29 3.41 -4.21
N PRO A 21 4.49 2.55 -3.53
CA PRO A 21 5.04 1.34 -2.90
C PRO A 21 5.63 0.35 -3.91
N ALA A 22 5.03 0.22 -5.09
CA ALA A 22 5.54 -0.66 -6.14
C ALA A 22 6.88 -0.14 -6.69
N ALA A 23 6.99 1.16 -6.94
CA ALA A 23 8.23 1.79 -7.39
C ALA A 23 9.33 1.72 -6.32
N ALA A 24 8.98 1.92 -5.04
CA ALA A 24 9.91 1.75 -3.93
C ALA A 24 10.39 0.30 -3.82
N ALA A 25 9.51 -0.69 -3.95
CA ALA A 25 9.89 -2.10 -3.97
C ALA A 25 10.84 -2.41 -5.13
N ALA A 26 10.55 -1.90 -6.34
CA ALA A 26 11.42 -2.05 -7.49
C ALA A 26 12.79 -1.40 -7.26
N GLY A 27 12.83 -0.21 -6.66
CA GLY A 27 14.08 0.47 -6.30
C GLY A 27 14.90 -0.31 -5.28
N LEU A 28 14.27 -0.91 -4.28
CA LEU A 28 14.94 -1.70 -3.25
C LEU A 28 15.58 -2.99 -3.81
N LEU A 29 15.09 -3.54 -4.93
CA LEU A 29 15.74 -4.69 -5.59
C LEU A 29 17.19 -4.43 -6.01
N PHE A 30 17.57 -3.17 -6.21
CA PHE A 30 18.95 -2.79 -6.58
C PHE A 30 19.84 -2.52 -5.36
N VAL A 31 19.30 -2.61 -4.15
CA VAL A 31 20.05 -2.37 -2.91
C VAL A 31 20.43 -3.73 -2.30
N PRO A 32 21.72 -4.04 -2.12
CA PRO A 32 22.14 -5.30 -1.50
C PRO A 32 21.48 -5.49 -0.12
N GLY A 33 20.93 -6.67 0.12
CA GLY A 33 20.21 -7.01 1.35
C GLY A 33 18.72 -6.65 1.36
N PHE A 34 18.23 -5.89 0.37
CA PHE A 34 16.81 -5.59 0.15
C PHE A 34 16.25 -6.29 -1.09
N ASP A 35 17.09 -6.94 -1.85
CA ASP A 35 16.80 -7.66 -3.09
C ASP A 35 16.05 -8.98 -2.88
N VAL A 36 15.90 -9.40 -1.64
CA VAL A 36 15.16 -10.60 -1.22
C VAL A 36 14.04 -10.25 -0.24
N LEU A 37 13.01 -11.11 -0.19
CA LEU A 37 11.92 -10.97 0.76
C LEU A 37 12.43 -11.27 2.18
N SER A 38 12.96 -10.25 2.84
CA SER A 38 13.61 -10.30 4.14
C SER A 38 12.98 -9.31 5.13
N PHE A 39 13.37 -9.43 6.39
CA PHE A 39 12.99 -8.45 7.42
C PHE A 39 13.39 -7.02 7.05
N TYR A 40 14.58 -6.83 6.47
CA TYR A 40 15.07 -5.51 6.06
C TYR A 40 14.20 -4.88 4.99
N PHE A 41 13.72 -5.66 4.01
CA PHE A 41 12.76 -5.20 3.03
C PHE A 41 11.40 -4.86 3.65
N CYS A 42 10.93 -5.71 4.57
CA CYS A 42 9.60 -5.56 5.18
C CYS A 42 9.47 -4.30 6.03
N MET A 43 10.52 -3.85 6.71
CA MET A 43 10.49 -2.67 7.59
C MET A 43 10.12 -1.36 6.85
N PRO A 44 10.86 -0.91 5.82
CA PRO A 44 10.51 0.30 5.08
C PRO A 44 9.19 0.15 4.33
N MET A 45 8.88 -1.06 3.82
CA MET A 45 7.62 -1.32 3.13
C MET A 45 6.42 -1.23 4.07
N ALA A 46 6.54 -1.67 5.33
CA ALA A 46 5.47 -1.53 6.32
C ALA A 46 5.12 -0.05 6.55
N LEU A 47 6.11 0.81 6.69
CA LEU A 47 5.90 2.25 6.87
C LEU A 47 5.25 2.88 5.64
N LEU A 48 5.78 2.62 4.45
CA LEU A 48 5.24 3.14 3.19
C LEU A 48 3.79 2.70 2.95
N LEU A 49 3.49 1.43 3.20
CA LEU A 49 2.15 0.87 3.04
C LEU A 49 1.16 1.42 4.06
N ALA A 50 1.58 1.64 5.32
CA ALA A 50 0.73 2.29 6.31
C ALA A 50 0.34 3.72 5.89
N MET A 51 1.31 4.51 5.43
CA MET A 51 1.08 5.88 4.95
C MET A 51 0.19 5.90 3.69
N ALA A 52 0.46 5.02 2.73
CA ALA A 52 -0.33 4.91 1.51
C ALA A 52 -1.78 4.49 1.81
N ALA A 53 -1.96 3.48 2.67
CA ALA A 53 -3.28 2.99 3.08
C ALA A 53 -4.09 4.06 3.82
N GLY A 54 -3.45 4.79 4.74
CA GLY A 54 -4.07 5.92 5.42
C GLY A 54 -4.53 7.00 4.44
N SER A 55 -3.66 7.42 3.53
CA SER A 55 -3.94 8.44 2.53
C SER A 55 -5.09 8.06 1.60
N VAL A 56 -5.11 6.80 1.13
CA VAL A 56 -6.17 6.27 0.28
C VAL A 56 -7.49 6.21 1.03
N THR A 57 -7.48 5.75 2.29
CA THR A 57 -8.71 5.66 3.11
C THR A 57 -9.30 7.04 3.38
N ILE A 58 -8.48 8.02 3.79
CA ILE A 58 -8.92 9.40 3.99
C ILE A 58 -9.57 9.95 2.71
N THR A 59 -8.89 9.78 1.57
CA THR A 59 -9.39 10.24 0.27
C THR A 59 -10.73 9.60 -0.10
N ALA A 60 -10.88 8.30 0.15
CA ALA A 60 -12.12 7.57 -0.13
C ALA A 60 -13.27 8.00 0.80
N VAL A 61 -12.99 8.25 2.08
CA VAL A 61 -13.99 8.76 3.04
C VAL A 61 -14.46 10.16 2.66
N PHE A 62 -13.55 11.07 2.30
CA PHE A 62 -13.93 12.40 1.83
C PHE A 62 -14.81 12.36 0.57
N ARG A 63 -14.51 11.47 -0.37
CA ARG A 63 -15.36 11.27 -1.55
C ARG A 63 -16.74 10.72 -1.17
N GLY A 64 -16.78 9.76 -0.25
CA GLY A 64 -18.04 9.20 0.26
C GLY A 64 -18.90 10.27 0.91
N ARG A 65 -18.30 11.13 1.75
CA ARG A 65 -19.02 12.29 2.37
C ARG A 65 -19.56 13.24 1.32
N ALA A 66 -18.79 13.60 0.30
CA ALA A 66 -19.21 14.47 -0.78
C ALA A 66 -20.34 13.87 -1.64
N GLY A 67 -20.40 12.54 -1.74
CA GLY A 67 -21.45 11.79 -2.46
C GLY A 67 -22.66 11.41 -1.58
N GLY A 68 -22.66 11.77 -0.28
CA GLY A 68 -23.73 11.44 0.65
C GLY A 68 -23.70 10.01 1.21
N ASP A 69 -22.67 9.21 0.88
CA ASP A 69 -22.51 7.83 1.36
C ASP A 69 -21.11 7.60 1.95
N THR A 70 -20.94 7.98 3.20
CA THR A 70 -19.68 7.82 3.93
C THR A 70 -19.32 6.33 4.14
N ALA A 71 -20.31 5.46 4.33
CA ALA A 71 -20.09 4.04 4.57
C ALA A 71 -19.52 3.35 3.31
N ALA A 72 -20.04 3.67 2.14
CA ALA A 72 -19.49 3.19 0.88
C ALA A 72 -18.06 3.72 0.64
N GLY A 73 -17.80 4.99 0.98
CA GLY A 73 -16.47 5.57 0.95
C GLY A 73 -15.47 4.81 1.82
N LEU A 74 -15.83 4.56 3.07
CA LEU A 74 -15.00 3.80 4.01
C LEU A 74 -14.71 2.38 3.52
N ARG A 75 -15.76 1.64 3.11
CA ARG A 75 -15.60 0.28 2.58
C ARG A 75 -14.67 0.25 1.36
N ARG A 76 -14.80 1.20 0.45
CA ARG A 76 -13.93 1.32 -0.72
C ARG A 76 -12.48 1.62 -0.32
N GLY A 77 -12.28 2.52 0.65
CA GLY A 77 -10.96 2.84 1.20
C GLY A 77 -10.28 1.62 1.80
N LEU A 78 -10.98 0.86 2.64
CA LEU A 78 -10.46 -0.36 3.27
C LEU A 78 -10.10 -1.44 2.24
N LEU A 79 -10.96 -1.69 1.26
CA LEU A 79 -10.69 -2.65 0.19
C LEU A 79 -9.46 -2.24 -0.64
N HIS A 80 -9.35 -0.96 -1.01
CA HIS A 80 -8.22 -0.47 -1.77
C HIS A 80 -6.92 -0.57 -0.96
N SER A 81 -6.97 -0.24 0.34
CA SER A 81 -5.83 -0.36 1.24
C SER A 81 -5.34 -1.80 1.38
N ALA A 82 -6.24 -2.77 1.47
CA ALA A 82 -5.88 -4.20 1.50
C ALA A 82 -5.18 -4.65 0.21
N LEU A 83 -5.54 -4.08 -0.93
CA LEU A 83 -4.92 -4.40 -2.22
C LEU A 83 -3.57 -3.70 -2.46
N LEU A 84 -3.25 -2.64 -1.71
CA LEU A 84 -2.00 -1.88 -1.87
C LEU A 84 -0.73 -2.71 -1.65
N GLY A 85 -0.80 -3.76 -0.84
CA GLY A 85 0.30 -4.68 -0.59
C GLY A 85 0.63 -5.61 -1.76
N LEU A 86 -0.30 -5.84 -2.69
CA LEU A 86 -0.11 -6.80 -3.79
C LEU A 86 0.96 -6.39 -4.81
N PRO A 87 1.01 -5.14 -5.31
CA PRO A 87 2.05 -4.73 -6.26
C PRO A 87 3.47 -4.86 -5.72
N PRO A 88 3.83 -4.35 -4.51
CA PRO A 88 5.17 -4.55 -3.99
C PRO A 88 5.48 -6.01 -3.67
N LEU A 89 4.49 -6.81 -3.23
CA LEU A 89 4.67 -8.25 -3.05
C LEU A 89 4.99 -8.95 -4.37
N ALA A 90 4.30 -8.61 -5.46
CA ALA A 90 4.56 -9.18 -6.78
C ALA A 90 5.97 -8.82 -7.28
N VAL A 91 6.39 -7.56 -7.09
CA VAL A 91 7.72 -7.09 -7.50
C VAL A 91 8.81 -7.84 -6.75
N ILE A 92 8.74 -7.94 -5.41
CA ILE A 92 9.78 -8.62 -4.62
C ILE A 92 9.76 -10.13 -4.82
N THR A 93 8.58 -10.73 -5.06
CA THR A 93 8.47 -12.15 -5.42
C THR A 93 9.19 -12.44 -6.74
N ALA A 94 9.00 -11.60 -7.76
CA ALA A 94 9.74 -11.72 -9.01
C ALA A 94 11.25 -11.57 -8.78
N GLY A 95 11.68 -10.60 -7.99
CA GLY A 95 13.08 -10.42 -7.61
C GLY A 95 13.67 -11.64 -6.90
N HIS A 96 12.92 -12.24 -5.98
CA HIS A 96 13.33 -13.44 -5.27
C HIS A 96 13.63 -14.62 -6.22
N PHE A 97 12.77 -14.87 -7.21
CA PHE A 97 13.00 -15.93 -8.20
C PHE A 97 14.18 -15.66 -9.12
N ILE A 98 14.58 -14.41 -9.30
CA ILE A 98 15.74 -14.02 -10.12
C ILE A 98 17.03 -14.15 -9.32
N ASN A 99 17.05 -13.74 -8.06
CA ASN A 99 18.26 -13.54 -7.25
C ASN A 99 18.65 -14.76 -6.38
N GLY A 100 17.80 -15.80 -6.29
CA GLY A 100 18.16 -17.08 -5.69
C GLY A 100 17.57 -17.39 -4.30
N PRO A 101 18.02 -18.46 -3.65
CA PRO A 101 17.27 -19.16 -2.62
C PRO A 101 17.43 -18.54 -1.23
N CYS A 102 16.57 -17.62 -0.87
CA CYS A 102 16.21 -17.41 0.52
C CYS A 102 14.93 -18.19 0.83
N ASP A 103 14.66 -18.45 2.10
CA ASP A 103 13.40 -19.08 2.52
C ASP A 103 12.22 -18.15 2.22
N TYR A 104 11.61 -18.34 1.04
CA TYR A 104 10.47 -17.55 0.57
C TYR A 104 9.29 -17.61 1.52
N ALA A 105 9.03 -18.79 2.11
CA ALA A 105 7.92 -18.96 3.04
C ALA A 105 8.10 -18.09 4.30
N TYR A 106 9.31 -18.07 4.84
CA TYR A 106 9.66 -17.20 5.97
C TYR A 106 9.53 -15.72 5.64
N GLY A 107 10.03 -15.31 4.48
CA GLY A 107 9.90 -13.95 3.96
C GLY A 107 8.44 -13.52 3.78
N LEU A 108 7.59 -14.42 3.25
CA LEU A 108 6.16 -14.18 3.07
C LEU A 108 5.44 -13.97 4.40
N VAL A 109 5.77 -14.77 5.43
CA VAL A 109 5.22 -14.58 6.78
C VAL A 109 5.58 -13.20 7.32
N HIS A 110 6.82 -12.74 7.14
CA HIS A 110 7.24 -11.41 7.56
C HIS A 110 6.53 -10.30 6.81
N PHE A 111 6.29 -10.48 5.49
CA PHE A 111 5.54 -9.52 4.70
C PHE A 111 4.08 -9.43 5.15
N MET A 112 3.45 -10.55 5.46
CA MET A 112 2.07 -10.57 5.97
C MET A 112 1.97 -9.95 7.37
N ALA A 113 2.92 -10.25 8.26
CA ALA A 113 2.94 -9.75 9.63
C ALA A 113 3.35 -8.27 9.75
N GLY A 114 4.17 -7.77 8.85
CA GLY A 114 4.63 -6.38 8.84
C GLY A 114 3.87 -5.50 7.82
N PRO A 115 4.31 -5.50 6.56
CA PRO A 115 3.76 -4.62 5.52
C PRO A 115 2.26 -4.76 5.32
N PHE A 116 1.73 -5.98 5.24
CA PHE A 116 0.31 -6.19 5.01
C PHE A 116 -0.54 -5.76 6.22
N LEU A 117 -0.14 -6.14 7.44
CA LEU A 117 -0.85 -5.72 8.66
C LEU A 117 -0.82 -4.20 8.83
N SER A 118 0.28 -3.53 8.43
CA SER A 118 0.40 -2.08 8.51
C SER A 118 -0.60 -1.33 7.62
N THR A 119 -1.06 -1.92 6.50
CA THR A 119 -2.13 -1.34 5.68
C THR A 119 -3.45 -1.29 6.43
N ILE A 120 -3.75 -2.34 7.19
CA ILE A 120 -4.97 -2.43 8.00
C ILE A 120 -4.93 -1.41 9.13
N ILE A 121 -3.79 -1.32 9.84
CA ILE A 121 -3.60 -0.34 10.92
C ILE A 121 -3.68 1.09 10.37
N GLY A 122 -2.96 1.40 9.30
CA GLY A 122 -2.96 2.73 8.68
C GLY A 122 -4.35 3.17 8.22
N SER A 123 -5.12 2.26 7.61
CA SER A 123 -6.48 2.54 7.19
C SER A 123 -7.45 2.66 8.39
N GLY A 124 -7.26 1.86 9.44
CA GLY A 124 -8.06 1.95 10.67
C GLY A 124 -7.88 3.27 11.39
N VAL A 125 -6.64 3.73 11.56
CA VAL A 125 -6.34 5.05 12.13
C VAL A 125 -6.94 6.16 11.27
N ALA A 126 -6.79 6.09 9.96
CA ALA A 126 -7.34 7.09 9.05
C ALA A 126 -8.88 7.14 9.05
N ALA A 127 -9.54 6.01 9.31
CA ALA A 127 -10.99 5.92 9.40
C ALA A 127 -11.55 6.51 10.71
N SER A 128 -10.74 6.59 11.77
CA SER A 128 -11.13 7.12 13.07
C SER A 128 -11.00 8.64 13.17
N CYS A 129 -10.36 9.30 12.21
CA CYS A 129 -10.25 10.76 12.09
C CYS A 129 -11.39 11.36 11.26
#